data_8de76a2dd12f379442912a8777e06267
#
_entry.id   8de76a2dd12f379442912a8777e06267
#
_cell.length_a   1.000
_cell.length_b   1.000
_cell.length_c   1.000
_cell.angle_alpha   90.00
_cell.angle_beta   90.00
_cell.angle_gamma   90.00
#
_symmetry.space_group_name_H-M   'P 1'
#
loop_
_entity.id
_entity.type
_entity.pdbx_description
1 polymer ?
#
loop_
_entity_poly.entity_id
_entity_poly.type
_entity_poly.pdbx_seq_one_letter_code
_entity_poly.pdbx_strand_id
1 'polypeptide(L)'
;MARSRKYHDYLMEELQDHEKAVAYLNVALEESLKGDPESKRLFIMALRNVTEAQGGIGNLAKKTGMGRESLYKTLSATGNPKWHTLVSLVIALGLNLRLA
;
A
#
# COMPACT_ATOMS: atom_id res chain seq x y z
N MET A 1 -14.93 -1.08 16.51
CA MET A 1 -14.65 -0.06 17.52
C MET A 1 -14.66 1.33 16.94
N ALA A 2 -15.33 2.24 17.59
CA ALA A 2 -15.49 3.62 17.10
C ALA A 2 -14.16 4.32 16.89
N ARG A 3 -13.18 4.08 17.78
CA ARG A 3 -11.87 4.70 17.73
C ARG A 3 -11.07 4.27 16.49
N SER A 4 -11.09 2.97 16.18
CA SER A 4 -10.39 2.42 15.02
C SER A 4 -10.99 2.92 13.73
N ARG A 5 -12.33 3.03 13.70
CA ARG A 5 -13.05 3.52 12.52
C ARG A 5 -12.72 4.99 12.25
N LYS A 6 -12.69 5.81 13.29
CA LYS A 6 -12.33 7.22 13.14
C LYS A 6 -10.91 7.41 12.63
N TYR A 7 -9.98 6.61 13.16
CA TYR A 7 -8.61 6.65 12.70
C TYR A 7 -8.49 6.25 11.25
N HIS A 8 -9.18 5.18 10.86
CA HIS A 8 -9.17 4.71 9.47
C HIS A 8 -9.73 5.77 8.51
N ASP A 9 -10.84 6.40 8.88
CA ASP A 9 -11.45 7.45 8.06
C ASP A 9 -10.49 8.63 7.89
N TYR A 10 -9.85 9.04 8.99
CA TYR A 10 -8.86 10.11 8.96
C TYR A 10 -7.69 9.73 8.04
N LEU A 11 -7.19 8.51 8.17
CA LEU A 11 -6.09 8.02 7.36
C LEU A 11 -6.47 8.03 5.87
N MET A 12 -7.67 7.58 5.54
CA MET A 12 -8.12 7.57 4.15
C MET A 12 -8.16 8.97 3.56
N GLU A 13 -8.63 9.96 4.31
CA GLU A 13 -8.60 11.35 3.87
C GLU A 13 -7.18 11.83 3.61
N GLU A 14 -6.27 11.57 4.55
CA GLU A 14 -4.89 11.99 4.43
C GLU A 14 -4.18 11.36 3.24
N LEU A 15 -4.44 10.08 3.00
CA LEU A 15 -3.77 9.34 1.94
C LEU A 15 -4.33 9.63 0.54
N GLN A 16 -5.39 10.44 0.43
CA GLN A 16 -5.83 10.93 -0.88
C GLN A 16 -4.82 11.92 -1.44
N ASP A 17 -4.11 12.61 -0.57
CA ASP A 17 -3.04 13.51 -0.96
C ASP A 17 -1.83 12.69 -1.38
N HIS A 18 -1.36 12.93 -2.59
CA HIS A 18 -0.27 12.15 -3.20
C HIS A 18 1.04 12.25 -2.41
N GLU A 19 1.39 13.44 -1.96
CA GLU A 19 2.62 13.64 -1.19
C GLU A 19 2.56 12.93 0.16
N LYS A 20 1.41 12.97 0.81
CA LYS A 20 1.22 12.28 2.09
C LYS A 20 1.25 10.78 1.90
N ALA A 21 0.70 10.27 0.80
CA ALA A 21 0.75 8.86 0.48
C ALA A 21 2.20 8.39 0.28
N VAL A 22 3.01 9.18 -0.44
CA VAL A 22 4.42 8.89 -0.64
C VAL A 22 5.17 8.86 0.68
N ALA A 23 4.95 9.87 1.54
CA ALA A 23 5.61 9.93 2.85
C ALA A 23 5.25 8.71 3.72
N TYR A 24 3.98 8.35 3.71
CA TYR A 24 3.47 7.21 4.46
C TYR A 24 4.13 5.90 4.01
N LEU A 25 4.19 5.68 2.69
CA LEU A 25 4.82 4.48 2.14
C LEU A 25 6.34 4.46 2.34
N ASN A 26 6.99 5.63 2.29
CA ASN A 26 8.43 5.69 2.53
C ASN A 26 8.79 5.24 3.93
N VAL A 27 8.02 5.65 4.94
CA VAL A 27 8.24 5.21 6.31
C VAL A 27 8.09 3.69 6.41
N ALA A 28 7.03 3.15 5.81
CA ALA A 28 6.80 1.71 5.81
C ALA A 28 7.91 0.95 5.08
N LEU A 29 8.41 1.53 3.99
CA LEU A 29 9.50 0.92 3.22
C LEU A 29 10.79 0.87 4.04
N GLU A 30 11.15 1.97 4.70
CA GLU A 30 12.33 2.02 5.55
C GLU A 30 12.26 0.98 6.66
N GLU A 31 11.09 0.84 7.28
CA GLU A 31 10.88 -0.19 8.29
C GLU A 31 11.04 -1.60 7.72
N SER A 32 10.54 -1.82 6.49
CA SER A 32 10.60 -3.14 5.87
C SER A 32 12.03 -3.56 5.53
N LEU A 33 12.94 -2.62 5.39
CA LEU A 33 14.33 -2.92 5.08
C LEU A 33 15.11 -3.46 6.28
N LYS A 34 14.50 -3.49 7.45
CA LYS A 34 15.10 -4.14 8.62
C LYS A 34 15.20 -5.64 8.47
N GLY A 35 14.51 -6.19 7.48
CA GLY A 35 14.72 -7.57 7.06
C GLY A 35 13.89 -8.64 7.71
N ASP A 36 13.04 -8.31 8.69
CA ASP A 36 12.17 -9.31 9.30
C ASP A 36 10.81 -9.40 8.56
N PRO A 37 10.14 -10.57 8.64
CA PRO A 37 8.87 -10.77 7.94
C PRO A 37 7.77 -9.80 8.34
N GLU A 38 7.76 -9.38 9.60
CA GLU A 38 6.76 -8.43 10.10
C GLU A 38 6.87 -7.08 9.42
N SER A 39 8.10 -6.63 9.17
CA SER A 39 8.35 -5.34 8.50
C SER A 39 7.80 -5.33 7.08
N LYS A 40 7.94 -6.45 6.36
CA LYS A 40 7.38 -6.57 5.02
C LYS A 40 5.87 -6.54 5.04
N ARG A 41 5.26 -7.18 6.03
CA ARG A 41 3.80 -7.13 6.19
C ARG A 41 3.30 -5.73 6.44
N LEU A 42 4.04 -4.96 7.22
CA LEU A 42 3.68 -3.56 7.46
C LEU A 42 3.68 -2.76 6.16
N PHE A 43 4.64 -3.02 5.29
CA PHE A 43 4.67 -2.36 3.98
C PHE A 43 3.46 -2.77 3.12
N ILE A 44 3.11 -4.05 3.13
CA ILE A 44 1.94 -4.54 2.38
C ILE A 44 0.67 -3.90 2.89
N MET A 45 0.50 -3.79 4.21
CA MET A 45 -0.66 -3.14 4.81
C MET A 45 -0.73 -1.66 4.45
N ALA A 46 0.43 -0.98 4.47
CA ALA A 46 0.50 0.42 4.09
C ALA A 46 0.12 0.61 2.62
N LEU A 47 0.60 -0.25 1.76
CA LEU A 47 0.27 -0.21 0.34
C LEU A 47 -1.21 -0.45 0.09
N ARG A 48 -1.81 -1.35 0.86
CA ARG A 48 -3.25 -1.60 0.80
C ARG A 48 -4.04 -0.34 1.16
N ASN A 49 -3.64 0.34 2.22
CA ASN A 49 -4.29 1.57 2.65
C ASN A 49 -4.19 2.67 1.59
N VAL A 50 -3.01 2.83 1.01
CA VAL A 50 -2.81 3.81 -0.06
C VAL A 50 -3.65 3.46 -1.29
N THR A 51 -3.69 2.18 -1.65
CA THR A 51 -4.51 1.72 -2.78
C THR A 51 -5.97 2.08 -2.57
N GLU A 52 -6.50 1.82 -1.36
CA GLU A 52 -7.87 2.15 -1.02
C GLU A 52 -8.14 3.65 -1.14
N ALA A 53 -7.24 4.48 -0.63
CA ALA A 53 -7.39 5.93 -0.66
C ALA A 53 -7.21 6.53 -2.05
N GLN A 54 -6.41 5.90 -2.90
CA GLN A 54 -6.05 6.42 -4.22
C GLN A 54 -6.90 5.83 -5.35
N GLY A 55 -8.13 5.47 -5.06
CA GLY A 55 -9.06 5.02 -6.09
C GLY A 55 -9.50 3.56 -5.98
N GLY A 56 -8.97 2.82 -5.04
CA GLY A 56 -9.39 1.45 -4.75
C GLY A 56 -8.76 0.38 -5.63
N ILE A 57 -9.06 -0.85 -5.30
CA ILE A 57 -8.54 -2.04 -6.00
C ILE A 57 -8.93 -2.04 -7.48
N GLY A 58 -10.16 -1.62 -7.79
CA GLY A 58 -10.63 -1.58 -9.18
C GLY A 58 -9.79 -0.65 -10.04
N ASN A 59 -9.40 0.49 -9.51
CA ASN A 59 -8.55 1.44 -10.21
C ASN A 59 -7.15 0.85 -10.42
N LEU A 60 -6.60 0.22 -9.40
CA LEU A 60 -5.28 -0.40 -9.50
C LEU A 60 -5.29 -1.57 -10.49
N ALA A 61 -6.37 -2.35 -10.51
CA ALA A 61 -6.52 -3.43 -11.47
C ALA A 61 -6.46 -2.92 -12.92
N LYS A 62 -7.13 -1.81 -13.19
CA LYS A 62 -7.10 -1.19 -14.51
C LYS A 62 -5.69 -0.75 -14.91
N LYS A 63 -4.96 -0.17 -13.96
CA LYS A 63 -3.62 0.36 -14.23
C LYS A 63 -2.57 -0.72 -14.42
N THR A 64 -2.72 -1.84 -13.76
CA THR A 64 -1.74 -2.92 -13.78
C THR A 64 -2.08 -4.03 -14.78
N GLY A 65 -3.34 -4.15 -15.15
CA GLY A 65 -3.81 -5.29 -15.93
C GLY A 65 -3.99 -6.56 -15.10
N MET A 66 -3.79 -6.48 -13.78
CA MET A 66 -3.99 -7.62 -12.89
C MET A 66 -5.46 -7.76 -12.54
N GLY A 67 -5.91 -8.99 -12.28
CA GLY A 67 -7.27 -9.23 -11.82
C GLY A 67 -7.47 -8.74 -10.39
N ARG A 68 -8.70 -8.35 -10.07
CA ARG A 68 -9.05 -7.90 -8.72
C ARG A 68 -8.75 -8.95 -7.65
N GLU A 69 -9.08 -10.21 -7.94
CA GLU A 69 -8.83 -11.30 -7.00
C GLU A 69 -7.34 -11.45 -6.70
N SER A 70 -6.51 -11.36 -7.73
CA SER A 70 -5.06 -11.42 -7.57
C SER A 70 -4.55 -10.28 -6.70
N LEU A 71 -5.08 -9.07 -6.90
CA LEU A 71 -4.69 -7.91 -6.10
C LEU A 71 -5.14 -8.03 -4.65
N TYR A 72 -6.36 -8.49 -4.41
CA TYR A 72 -6.82 -8.74 -3.04
C TYR A 72 -5.93 -9.74 -2.33
N LYS A 73 -5.55 -10.81 -3.02
CA LYS A 73 -4.66 -11.83 -2.48
C LYS A 73 -3.27 -11.27 -2.19
N THR A 74 -2.72 -10.52 -3.13
CA THR A 74 -1.41 -9.89 -3.01
C THR A 74 -1.33 -8.95 -1.82
N LEU A 75 -2.39 -8.18 -1.58
CA LEU A 75 -2.43 -7.17 -0.51
C LEU A 75 -3.11 -7.67 0.77
N SER A 76 -3.38 -8.96 0.87
CA SER A 76 -3.99 -9.53 2.05
C SER A 76 -2.97 -9.76 3.17
N ALA A 77 -3.47 -9.93 4.40
CA ALA A 77 -2.62 -10.20 5.56
C ALA A 77 -1.82 -11.51 5.42
N THR A 78 -2.34 -12.46 4.64
CA THR A 78 -1.70 -13.76 4.43
C THR A 78 -0.93 -13.83 3.11
N GLY A 79 -0.97 -12.78 2.32
CA GLY A 79 -0.24 -12.73 1.06
C GLY A 79 1.26 -12.65 1.30
N ASN A 80 2.02 -13.21 0.39
CA ASN A 80 3.47 -13.13 0.44
C ASN A 80 4.02 -12.82 -0.96
N PRO A 81 3.71 -11.62 -1.48
CA PRO A 81 4.15 -11.25 -2.82
C PRO A 81 5.65 -11.00 -2.85
N LYS A 82 6.22 -11.18 -4.02
CA LYS A 82 7.63 -10.83 -4.23
C LYS A 82 7.78 -9.32 -4.28
N TRP A 83 8.96 -8.84 -3.92
CA TRP A 83 9.24 -7.41 -3.91
C TRP A 83 8.99 -6.75 -5.26
N HIS A 84 9.37 -7.41 -6.36
CA HIS A 84 9.16 -6.80 -7.67
C HIS A 84 7.67 -6.58 -7.98
N THR A 85 6.79 -7.44 -7.46
CA THR A 85 5.35 -7.24 -7.58
C THR A 85 4.91 -6.00 -6.83
N LEU A 86 5.39 -5.84 -5.60
CA LEU A 86 5.07 -4.66 -4.78
C LEU A 86 5.55 -3.38 -5.45
N VAL A 87 6.75 -3.41 -6.01
CA VAL A 87 7.31 -2.26 -6.74
C VAL A 87 6.43 -1.91 -7.95
N SER A 88 5.95 -2.92 -8.68
CA SER A 88 5.06 -2.69 -9.81
C SER A 88 3.79 -1.97 -9.40
N LEU A 89 3.23 -2.32 -8.24
CA LEU A 89 2.02 -1.67 -7.73
C LEU A 89 2.29 -0.21 -7.35
N VAL A 90 3.42 0.05 -6.72
CA VAL A 90 3.83 1.41 -6.37
C VAL A 90 3.96 2.27 -7.62
N ILE A 91 4.60 1.74 -8.66
CA ILE A 91 4.77 2.44 -9.93
C ILE A 91 3.40 2.71 -10.57
N ALA A 92 2.52 1.72 -10.56
CA ALA A 92 1.18 1.85 -11.14
C ALA A 92 0.35 2.93 -10.44
N LEU A 93 0.57 3.13 -9.14
CA LEU A 93 -0.09 4.19 -8.39
C LEU A 93 0.53 5.57 -8.66
N GLY A 94 1.62 5.62 -9.41
CA GLY A 94 2.30 6.86 -9.73
C GLY A 94 3.10 7.45 -8.59
N LEU A 95 3.50 6.61 -7.64
CA LEU A 95 4.23 7.06 -6.46
C LEU A 95 5.73 6.88 -6.66
N ASN A 96 6.50 7.88 -6.25
CA ASN A 96 7.95 7.82 -6.30
C ASN A 96 8.50 7.68 -4.89
N LEU A 97 8.87 6.46 -4.52
CA LEU A 97 9.48 6.20 -3.23
C LEU A 97 10.99 6.36 -3.34
N ARG A 98 11.61 6.90 -2.30
CA ARG A 98 13.05 7.10 -2.27
C ARG A 98 13.63 6.53 -0.99
N LEU A 99 14.78 5.91 -1.13
CA LEU A 99 15.58 5.50 0.02
C LEU A 99 16.52 6.66 0.36
N ALA A 100 16.45 7.09 1.59
CA ALA A 100 17.33 8.16 2.06
C ALA A 100 18.75 7.65 2.24
#